data_e0ef5690cd7185e10c8d9b2adb9197fc
#
_entry.id   e0ef5690cd7185e10c8d9b2adb9197fc
#
_cell.length_a   1.000
_cell.length_b   1.000
_cell.length_c   1.000
_cell.angle_alpha   90.00
_cell.angle_beta   90.00
_cell.angle_gamma   90.00
#
_symmetry.space_group_name_H-M   'P 1'
#
loop_
_entity.id
_entity.type
_entity.pdbx_description
1 polymer ?
#
loop_
_entity_poly.entity_id
_entity_poly.type
_entity_poly.pdbx_seq_one_letter_code
_entity_poly.pdbx_strand_id
1 'polypeptide(L)'
;MATEPQPLAVINRLFGRLQGIYGNSFTGKFSTGFNAATQRDDGWENAKLVWAEDLAGFDLDDIAYALRYVDPDRAPSSRQIVELCRK
;
A
#
# COMPACT_ATOMS: atom_id res chain seq x y z
N MET A 1 -17.55 7.02 -15.29
CA MET A 1 -17.37 5.60 -14.98
C MET A 1 -16.59 5.45 -13.70
N ALA A 2 -17.01 4.54 -12.85
CA ALA A 2 -16.25 4.25 -11.65
C ALA A 2 -14.97 3.50 -12.03
N THR A 3 -13.85 3.90 -11.48
CA THR A 3 -12.58 3.22 -11.67
C THR A 3 -12.49 2.07 -10.68
N GLU A 4 -12.17 0.88 -11.17
CA GLU A 4 -12.04 -0.28 -10.31
C GLU A 4 -10.81 -0.16 -9.40
N PRO A 5 -10.90 -0.65 -8.16
CA PRO A 5 -9.71 -0.69 -7.29
C PRO A 5 -8.62 -1.56 -7.90
N GLN A 6 -7.39 -1.32 -7.48
CA GLN A 6 -6.28 -2.16 -7.92
C GLN A 6 -6.50 -3.61 -7.47
N PRO A 7 -6.10 -4.59 -8.29
CA PRO A 7 -6.15 -6.00 -7.86
C PRO A 7 -5.33 -6.22 -6.59
N LEU A 8 -5.84 -7.07 -5.70
CA LEU A 8 -5.12 -7.36 -4.45
C LEU A 8 -3.74 -7.95 -4.68
N ALA A 9 -3.53 -8.68 -5.79
CA ALA A 9 -2.21 -9.18 -6.14
C ALA A 9 -1.20 -8.05 -6.31
N VAL A 10 -1.62 -6.95 -6.93
CA VAL A 10 -0.77 -5.75 -7.10
C VAL A 10 -0.47 -5.12 -5.75
N ILE A 11 -1.49 -4.98 -4.91
CA ILE A 11 -1.34 -4.38 -3.59
C ILE A 11 -0.46 -5.26 -2.70
N ASN A 12 -0.60 -6.57 -2.75
CA ASN A 12 0.24 -7.49 -1.99
C ASN A 12 1.73 -7.34 -2.37
N ARG A 13 2.02 -7.18 -3.66
CA ARG A 13 3.39 -6.96 -4.11
C ARG A 13 3.92 -5.61 -3.64
N LEU A 14 3.09 -4.57 -3.72
CA LEU A 14 3.45 -3.23 -3.26
C LEU A 14 3.74 -3.24 -1.77
N PHE A 15 2.86 -3.83 -0.97
CA PHE A 15 3.04 -3.91 0.48
C PHE A 15 4.27 -4.73 0.86
N GLY A 16 4.50 -5.84 0.15
CA GLY A 16 5.71 -6.64 0.36
C GLY A 16 6.98 -5.85 0.11
N ARG A 17 6.99 -5.04 -0.95
CA ARG A 17 8.14 -4.21 -1.27
C ARG A 17 8.34 -3.10 -0.23
N LEU A 18 7.27 -2.42 0.16
CA LEU A 18 7.35 -1.37 1.18
C LEU A 18 7.77 -1.94 2.53
N GLN A 19 7.27 -3.11 2.89
CA GLN A 19 7.69 -3.79 4.11
C GLN A 19 9.19 -4.15 4.06
N GLY A 20 9.67 -4.57 2.89
CA GLY A 20 11.08 -4.87 2.71
C GLY A 20 11.98 -3.65 2.83
N ILE A 21 11.49 -2.47 2.41
CA ILE A 21 12.24 -1.21 2.49
C ILE A 21 12.19 -0.62 3.90
N TYR A 22 11.00 -0.57 4.50
CA TYR A 22 10.75 0.16 5.75
C TYR A 22 10.59 -0.73 6.97
N GLY A 23 10.31 -2.02 6.77
CA GLY A 23 10.12 -2.95 7.89
C GLY A 23 8.95 -2.53 8.77
N ASN A 24 9.18 -2.53 10.08
CA ASN A 24 8.14 -2.20 11.06
C ASN A 24 7.65 -0.77 10.96
N SER A 25 8.42 0.15 10.40
CA SER A 25 7.99 1.53 10.21
C SER A 25 6.77 1.60 9.29
N PHE A 26 6.68 0.71 8.33
CA PHE A 26 5.51 0.61 7.44
C PHE A 26 4.42 -0.25 8.07
N THR A 27 4.76 -1.46 8.50
CA THR A 27 3.80 -2.42 9.07
C THR A 27 3.09 -1.84 10.28
N GLY A 28 3.83 -1.18 11.17
CA GLY A 28 3.29 -0.63 12.42
C GLY A 28 2.25 0.46 12.23
N LYS A 29 2.19 1.09 11.05
CA LYS A 29 1.17 2.10 10.76
C LYS A 29 -0.23 1.51 10.64
N PHE A 30 -0.34 0.25 10.24
CA PHE A 30 -1.62 -0.36 9.87
C PHE A 30 -1.95 -1.57 10.71
N SER A 31 -0.96 -2.26 11.24
CA SER A 31 -1.16 -3.48 12.01
C SER A 31 -1.94 -3.21 13.28
N THR A 32 -3.01 -3.99 13.50
CA THR A 32 -3.76 -3.99 14.76
C THR A 32 -3.49 -5.24 15.59
N GLY A 33 -2.52 -6.04 15.15
CA GLY A 33 -2.16 -7.30 15.78
C GLY A 33 -2.96 -8.47 15.19
N PHE A 34 -2.50 -9.68 15.50
CA PHE A 34 -3.13 -10.88 14.98
C PHE A 34 -4.49 -11.11 15.66
N ASN A 35 -5.53 -11.26 14.85
CA ASN A 35 -6.88 -11.55 15.34
C ASN A 35 -7.13 -13.07 15.24
N ALA A 36 -7.26 -13.73 16.38
CA ALA A 36 -7.47 -15.18 16.42
C ALA A 36 -8.78 -15.62 15.78
N ALA A 37 -9.82 -14.77 15.81
CA ALA A 37 -11.12 -15.10 15.21
C ALA A 37 -11.05 -15.14 13.69
N THR A 38 -10.28 -14.24 13.06
CA THR A 38 -10.13 -14.19 11.60
C THR A 38 -8.84 -14.84 11.13
N GLN A 39 -7.92 -15.14 12.05
CA GLN A 39 -6.59 -15.69 11.80
C GLN A 39 -5.75 -14.81 10.89
N ARG A 40 -5.90 -13.48 11.03
CA ARG A 40 -5.16 -12.49 10.26
C ARG A 40 -5.07 -11.17 11.01
N ASP A 41 -4.23 -10.28 10.52
CA ASP A 41 -4.13 -8.91 11.02
C ASP A 41 -5.16 -8.06 10.27
N ASP A 42 -6.27 -7.75 10.92
CA ASP A 42 -7.39 -7.05 10.27
C ASP A 42 -7.02 -5.63 9.85
N GLY A 43 -6.20 -4.94 10.64
CA GLY A 43 -5.74 -3.60 10.26
C GLY A 43 -4.89 -3.62 9.00
N TRP A 44 -4.00 -4.60 8.89
CA TRP A 44 -3.15 -4.79 7.73
C TRP A 44 -3.99 -5.10 6.48
N GLU A 45 -4.97 -6.01 6.60
CA GLU A 45 -5.83 -6.38 5.49
C GLU A 45 -6.73 -5.22 5.07
N ASN A 46 -7.26 -4.47 6.04
CA ASN A 46 -8.08 -3.29 5.75
C ASN A 46 -7.26 -2.21 5.03
N ALA A 47 -6.02 -2.01 5.44
CA ALA A 47 -5.13 -1.04 4.78
C ALA A 47 -4.93 -1.41 3.31
N LYS A 48 -4.80 -2.69 2.98
CA LYS A 48 -4.67 -3.12 1.59
C LYS A 48 -5.88 -2.72 0.75
N LEU A 49 -7.08 -2.86 1.32
CA LEU A 49 -8.31 -2.47 0.62
C LEU A 49 -8.36 -0.96 0.36
N VAL A 50 -8.01 -0.17 1.36
CA VAL A 50 -7.97 1.29 1.23
C VAL A 50 -6.96 1.71 0.17
N TRP A 51 -5.76 1.13 0.19
CA TRP A 51 -4.74 1.44 -0.80
C TRP A 51 -5.17 1.03 -2.21
N ALA A 52 -5.88 -0.11 -2.33
CA ALA A 52 -6.39 -0.55 -3.62
C ALA A 52 -7.35 0.47 -4.22
N GLU A 53 -8.21 1.05 -3.39
CA GLU A 53 -9.14 2.10 -3.83
C GLU A 53 -8.41 3.40 -4.17
N ASP A 54 -7.47 3.81 -3.32
CA ASP A 54 -6.74 5.07 -3.52
C ASP A 54 -5.87 5.02 -4.77
N LEU A 55 -5.34 3.87 -5.12
CA LEU A 55 -4.49 3.70 -6.31
C LEU A 55 -5.28 3.28 -7.55
N ALA A 56 -6.60 3.25 -7.47
CA ALA A 56 -7.43 2.94 -8.62
C ALA A 56 -7.14 3.92 -9.76
N GLY A 57 -7.04 3.41 -10.98
CA GLY A 57 -6.80 4.21 -12.17
C GLY A 57 -5.33 4.40 -12.52
N PHE A 58 -4.41 4.02 -11.65
CA PHE A 58 -2.97 4.04 -11.96
C PHE A 58 -2.53 2.66 -12.42
N ASP A 59 -1.58 2.60 -13.36
CA ASP A 59 -1.06 1.32 -13.81
C ASP A 59 0.20 0.94 -13.02
N LEU A 60 0.74 -0.24 -13.31
CA LEU A 60 1.92 -0.75 -12.62
C LEU A 60 3.15 0.13 -12.86
N ASP A 61 3.27 0.74 -14.03
CA ASP A 61 4.40 1.61 -14.34
C ASP A 61 4.35 2.88 -13.52
N ASP A 62 3.14 3.44 -13.32
CA ASP A 62 2.94 4.61 -12.47
C ASP A 62 3.36 4.33 -11.03
N ILE A 63 2.94 3.19 -10.51
CA ILE A 63 3.25 2.78 -9.14
C ILE A 63 4.75 2.52 -9.00
N ALA A 64 5.37 1.85 -9.96
CA ALA A 64 6.80 1.59 -9.96
C ALA A 64 7.60 2.90 -10.00
N TYR A 65 7.13 3.87 -10.80
CA TYR A 65 7.74 5.20 -10.86
C TYR A 65 7.68 5.87 -9.50
N ALA A 66 6.52 5.85 -8.86
CA ALA A 66 6.34 6.46 -7.55
C ALA A 66 7.29 5.88 -6.50
N LEU A 67 7.49 4.56 -6.54
CA LEU A 67 8.37 3.88 -5.58
C LEU A 67 9.84 4.31 -5.68
N ARG A 68 10.26 4.88 -6.80
CA ARG A 68 11.62 5.39 -6.97
C ARG A 68 11.84 6.70 -6.21
N TYR A 69 10.76 7.40 -5.88
CA TYR A 69 10.81 8.75 -5.31
C TYR A 69 10.27 8.81 -3.89
N VAL A 70 9.97 7.66 -3.29
CA VAL A 70 9.52 7.65 -1.89
C VAL A 70 10.68 8.01 -0.97
N ASP A 71 10.35 8.65 0.14
CA ASP A 71 11.35 9.04 1.15
C ASP A 71 11.94 7.77 1.78
N PRO A 72 13.26 7.56 1.73
CA PRO A 72 13.87 6.37 2.31
C PRO A 72 13.79 6.31 3.84
N ASP A 73 13.54 7.45 4.49
CA ASP A 73 13.51 7.54 5.96
C ASP A 73 12.11 7.48 6.53
N ARG A 74 11.07 7.67 5.70
CA ARG A 74 9.69 7.70 6.16
C ARG A 74 8.81 6.83 5.27
N ALA A 75 8.14 5.88 5.89
CA ALA A 75 7.18 5.05 5.17
C ALA A 75 6.04 5.92 4.62
N PRO A 76 5.71 5.80 3.33
CA PRO A 76 4.68 6.64 2.71
C PRO A 76 3.27 6.19 3.07
N SER A 77 2.32 7.12 3.00
CA SER A 77 0.90 6.79 2.98
C SER A 77 0.44 6.55 1.55
N SER A 78 -0.77 5.99 1.37
CA SER A 78 -1.33 5.81 0.04
C SER A 78 -1.46 7.14 -0.70
N ARG A 79 -1.82 8.20 0.01
CA ARG A 79 -1.95 9.53 -0.57
C ARG A 79 -0.62 10.04 -1.13
N GLN A 80 0.47 9.81 -0.42
CA GLN A 80 1.80 10.21 -0.90
C GLN A 80 2.18 9.45 -2.18
N ILE A 81 1.86 8.17 -2.26
CA ILE A 81 2.08 7.38 -3.47
C ILE A 81 1.24 7.92 -4.62
N VAL A 82 -0.03 8.27 -4.37
CA VAL A 82 -0.91 8.85 -5.39
C VAL A 82 -0.31 10.15 -5.94
N GLU A 83 0.18 11.02 -5.08
CA GLU A 83 0.78 12.27 -5.49
C GLU A 83 2.02 12.05 -6.36
N LEU A 84 2.85 11.06 -6.01
CA LEU A 84 4.02 10.72 -6.80
C LEU A 84 3.62 10.14 -8.16
N CYS A 85 2.54 9.35 -8.21
CA CYS A 85 2.04 8.79 -9.46
C CYS A 85 1.55 9.88 -10.43
N ARG A 86 1.10 11.01 -9.90
CA ARG A 86 0.59 12.12 -10.73
C ARG A 86 1.69 12.98 -11.33
N LYS A 87 2.90 12.82 -10.89
CA LYS A 87 4.03 13.55 -11.44
C LYS A 87 4.64 12.80 -12.63
#